data_0d39abc0310a2d0933a1b627540b62a3
#
_entry.id   0d39abc0310a2d0933a1b627540b62a3
#
_cell.length_a   1.000
_cell.length_b   1.000
_cell.length_c   1.000
_cell.angle_alpha   90.00
_cell.angle_beta   90.00
_cell.angle_gamma   90.00
#
_symmetry.space_group_name_H-M   'P 1'
#
loop_
_entity.id
_entity.type
_entity.pdbx_description
1 polymer ?
#
loop_
_entity_poly.entity_id
_entity_poly.type
_entity_poly.pdbx_seq_one_letter_code
_entity_poly.pdbx_strand_id
1 'polypeptide(L)'
;MRKYILALLAATLAFAPLLARAEGPSYSFVEAGYIVTDIDDFDDEFDGFGIGGSFEFVENWFLYASYLDQSAEIFDVDVDATGFDVGFGYAFPLTDTMDLYGKLGYTEVEIEVFDETVDDDGYALSLGLRAKVMEQLELQGAVNYVDLSDSGDDTTLGLAARWYFLPQFALGIEGGFGDDANSYGVSARWEFGRQ
;
A
#
# COMPACT_ATOMS: atom_id res chain seq x y z
N MET A 1 -10.14 -8.45 18.88
CA MET A 1 -9.08 -7.97 17.94
C MET A 1 -7.65 -8.37 18.32
N ARG A 2 -7.07 -8.08 19.47
CA ARG A 2 -5.68 -8.45 19.84
C ARG A 2 -5.25 -9.91 19.58
N LYS A 3 -6.16 -10.88 19.66
CA LYS A 3 -5.86 -12.31 19.46
C LYS A 3 -5.69 -12.71 18.00
N TYR A 4 -6.29 -11.97 17.06
CA TYR A 4 -6.23 -12.27 15.61
C TYR A 4 -4.99 -11.66 14.96
N ILE A 5 -4.54 -10.49 15.42
CA ILE A 5 -3.30 -9.83 14.96
C ILE A 5 -2.08 -10.72 15.29
N LEU A 6 -2.03 -11.30 16.49
CA LEU A 6 -0.97 -12.24 16.87
C LEU A 6 -1.01 -13.56 16.08
N ALA A 7 -2.20 -14.01 15.68
CA ALA A 7 -2.36 -15.22 14.88
C ALA A 7 -1.92 -15.00 13.41
N LEU A 8 -2.16 -13.81 12.85
CA LEU A 8 -1.71 -13.47 11.50
C LEU A 8 -0.18 -13.31 11.43
N LEU A 9 0.43 -12.65 12.43
CA LEU A 9 1.90 -12.56 12.55
C LEU A 9 2.55 -13.95 12.74
N ALA A 10 1.91 -14.85 13.49
CA ALA A 10 2.41 -16.20 13.70
C ALA A 10 2.27 -17.09 12.45
N ALA A 11 1.25 -16.87 11.62
CA ALA A 11 1.08 -17.61 10.37
C ALA A 11 2.15 -17.24 9.33
N THR A 12 2.57 -15.98 9.26
CA THR A 12 3.66 -15.54 8.37
C THR A 12 5.02 -16.11 8.77
N LEU A 13 5.28 -16.34 10.04
CA LEU A 13 6.52 -16.94 10.54
C LEU A 13 6.60 -18.48 10.32
N ALA A 14 5.47 -19.15 10.14
CA ALA A 14 5.44 -20.61 9.96
C ALA A 14 5.80 -21.08 8.52
N PHE A 15 5.84 -20.18 7.53
CA PHE A 15 6.21 -20.49 6.14
C PHE A 15 7.71 -20.33 5.83
N ALA A 16 8.53 -19.95 6.82
CA ALA A 16 9.95 -19.67 6.66
C ALA A 16 10.88 -20.81 6.15
N PRO A 17 10.57 -22.14 6.27
CA PRO A 17 11.55 -23.16 5.89
C PRO A 17 11.49 -23.68 4.46
N LEU A 18 10.69 -23.11 3.55
CA LEU A 18 10.53 -23.62 2.17
C LEU A 18 11.29 -22.78 1.10
N LEU A 19 12.19 -21.90 1.52
CA LEU A 19 12.79 -20.91 0.63
C LEU A 19 14.03 -21.46 -0.08
N ALA A 20 13.86 -21.85 -1.34
CA ALA A 20 14.95 -21.86 -2.31
C ALA A 20 15.27 -20.38 -2.62
N ARG A 21 16.52 -19.97 -2.36
CA ARG A 21 17.18 -18.70 -2.68
C ARG A 21 16.39 -17.73 -3.59
N ALA A 22 15.32 -17.13 -3.09
CA ALA A 22 14.75 -15.95 -3.69
C ALA A 22 15.58 -14.73 -3.21
N GLU A 23 15.91 -13.81 -4.10
CA GLU A 23 16.41 -12.51 -3.67
C GLU A 23 15.32 -11.80 -2.87
N GLY A 24 15.69 -11.00 -1.87
CA GLY A 24 14.77 -10.27 -1.02
C GLY A 24 13.85 -9.29 -1.78
N PRO A 25 12.86 -8.68 -1.13
CA PRO A 25 12.01 -7.67 -1.74
C PRO A 25 12.82 -6.49 -2.29
N SER A 26 12.42 -5.93 -3.44
CA SER A 26 13.04 -4.72 -4.01
C SER A 26 12.29 -3.48 -3.55
N TYR A 27 13.03 -2.42 -3.21
CA TYR A 27 12.50 -1.10 -2.91
C TYR A 27 12.74 -0.10 -4.04
N SER A 28 13.08 -0.58 -5.25
CA SER A 28 13.17 0.21 -6.47
C SER A 28 12.16 -0.29 -7.48
N PHE A 29 10.99 0.33 -7.53
CA PHE A 29 9.88 -0.09 -8.40
C PHE A 29 8.94 1.07 -8.76
N VAL A 30 8.16 0.87 -9.81
CA VAL A 30 6.94 1.61 -10.12
C VAL A 30 5.78 0.62 -10.17
N GLU A 31 4.64 0.98 -9.61
CA GLU A 31 3.42 0.19 -9.58
C GLU A 31 2.23 1.06 -9.98
N ALA A 32 1.33 0.53 -10.78
CA ALA A 32 0.08 1.18 -11.12
C ALA A 32 -1.06 0.16 -11.01
N GLY A 33 -2.22 0.62 -10.58
CA GLY A 33 -3.35 -0.26 -10.33
C GLY A 33 -4.71 0.42 -10.45
N TYR A 34 -5.73 -0.42 -10.47
CA TYR A 34 -7.12 -0.02 -10.34
C TYR A 34 -7.61 -0.43 -8.95
N ILE A 35 -8.26 0.50 -8.27
CA ILE A 35 -8.63 0.38 -6.86
C ILE A 35 -10.11 0.74 -6.73
N VAL A 36 -10.85 -0.05 -5.97
CA VAL A 36 -12.21 0.20 -5.55
C VAL A 36 -12.21 0.37 -4.04
N THR A 37 -12.84 1.43 -3.55
CA THR A 37 -12.96 1.74 -2.13
C THR A 37 -14.44 1.80 -1.74
N ASP A 38 -14.81 0.94 -0.81
CA ASP A 38 -16.12 0.87 -0.19
C ASP A 38 -16.08 1.62 1.14
N ILE A 39 -16.87 2.67 1.29
CA ILE A 39 -16.94 3.50 2.48
C ILE A 39 -18.20 3.09 3.25
N ASP A 40 -18.03 2.71 4.53
CA ASP A 40 -19.15 2.39 5.42
C ASP A 40 -20.13 3.58 5.47
N ASP A 41 -21.42 3.32 5.54
CA ASP A 41 -22.50 4.31 5.52
C ASP A 41 -22.83 4.92 4.14
N PHE A 42 -22.13 4.58 3.05
CA PHE A 42 -22.50 4.92 1.68
C PHE A 42 -22.82 3.65 0.89
N ASP A 43 -23.85 3.71 0.02
CA ASP A 43 -24.20 2.60 -0.87
C ASP A 43 -23.35 2.59 -2.16
N ASP A 44 -22.63 3.67 -2.44
CA ASP A 44 -21.82 3.86 -3.64
C ASP A 44 -20.33 3.67 -3.34
N GLU A 45 -19.60 3.03 -4.27
CA GLU A 45 -18.17 2.75 -4.18
C GLU A 45 -17.38 3.82 -4.95
N PHE A 46 -16.23 4.22 -4.42
CA PHE A 46 -15.23 5.00 -5.16
C PHE A 46 -14.35 4.06 -5.96
N ASP A 47 -14.16 4.33 -7.24
CA ASP A 47 -13.26 3.56 -8.07
C ASP A 47 -12.33 4.44 -8.90
N GLY A 48 -11.14 3.94 -9.21
CA GLY A 48 -10.16 4.72 -9.96
C GLY A 48 -8.80 4.09 -10.06
N PHE A 49 -7.81 4.91 -10.37
CA PHE A 49 -6.45 4.47 -10.64
C PHE A 49 -5.45 5.06 -9.65
N GLY A 50 -4.53 4.21 -9.23
CA GLY A 50 -3.37 4.62 -8.45
C GLY A 50 -2.07 4.38 -9.20
N ILE A 51 -1.11 5.26 -8.99
CA ILE A 51 0.28 5.07 -9.38
C ILE A 51 1.18 5.38 -8.21
N GLY A 52 2.18 4.53 -7.99
CA GLY A 52 3.15 4.76 -6.94
C GLY A 52 4.51 4.20 -7.31
N GLY A 53 5.49 4.56 -6.55
CA GLY A 53 6.84 4.06 -6.75
C GLY A 53 7.72 4.26 -5.53
N SER A 54 8.84 3.57 -5.58
CA SER A 54 9.87 3.65 -4.56
C SER A 54 11.23 3.56 -5.22
N PHE A 55 12.22 4.22 -4.62
CA PHE A 55 13.60 4.22 -5.09
C PHE A 55 14.56 4.08 -3.90
N GLU A 56 15.27 2.97 -3.86
CA GLU A 56 16.33 2.73 -2.90
C GLU A 56 17.58 3.51 -3.32
N PHE A 57 17.90 4.57 -2.60
CA PHE A 57 19.03 5.48 -2.91
C PHE A 57 20.31 5.17 -2.11
N VAL A 58 20.16 4.48 -1.00
CA VAL A 58 21.23 3.93 -0.15
C VAL A 58 20.70 2.61 0.39
N GLU A 59 21.59 1.66 0.66
CA GLU A 59 21.23 0.33 1.18
C GLU A 59 20.18 0.41 2.28
N ASN A 60 19.03 -0.22 2.03
CA ASN A 60 17.85 -0.28 2.89
C ASN A 60 17.07 1.04 3.07
N TRP A 61 17.57 2.19 2.61
CA TRP A 61 16.86 3.45 2.64
C TRP A 61 16.23 3.77 1.29
N PHE A 62 14.93 4.06 1.30
CA PHE A 62 14.21 4.36 0.08
C PHE A 62 13.33 5.61 0.22
N LEU A 63 13.16 6.31 -0.89
CA LEU A 63 12.13 7.32 -1.08
C LEU A 63 10.91 6.64 -1.69
N TYR A 64 9.71 7.17 -1.41
CA TYR A 64 8.49 6.72 -2.06
C TYR A 64 7.59 7.91 -2.38
N ALA A 65 6.75 7.72 -3.39
CA ALA A 65 5.64 8.61 -3.71
C ALA A 65 4.50 7.79 -4.30
N SER A 66 3.26 8.22 -4.05
CA SER A 66 2.05 7.65 -4.64
C SER A 66 1.01 8.74 -4.92
N TYR A 67 0.18 8.48 -5.91
CA TYR A 67 -0.97 9.28 -6.29
C TYR A 67 -2.15 8.35 -6.56
N LEU A 68 -3.30 8.70 -6.05
CA LEU A 68 -4.56 8.00 -6.21
C LEU A 68 -5.59 8.99 -6.74
N ASP A 69 -6.42 8.54 -7.69
CA ASP A 69 -7.49 9.30 -8.30
C ASP A 69 -8.70 8.38 -8.44
N GLN A 70 -9.75 8.70 -7.71
CA GLN A 70 -10.99 7.91 -7.62
C GLN A 70 -12.20 8.83 -7.76
N SER A 71 -13.29 8.29 -8.28
CA SER A 71 -14.57 8.99 -8.38
C SER A 71 -15.73 8.09 -7.99
N ALA A 72 -16.80 8.72 -7.54
CA ALA A 72 -18.09 8.06 -7.26
C ALA A 72 -19.25 8.97 -7.72
N GLU A 73 -20.37 8.38 -8.08
CA GLU A 73 -21.63 9.10 -8.33
C GLU A 73 -22.55 8.91 -7.12
N ILE A 74 -22.69 9.91 -6.27
CA ILE A 74 -23.48 9.87 -5.05
C ILE A 74 -24.73 10.73 -5.23
N PHE A 75 -25.92 10.13 -5.24
CA PHE A 75 -27.21 10.82 -5.45
C PHE A 75 -27.26 11.69 -6.73
N ASP A 76 -26.79 11.17 -7.87
CA ASP A 76 -26.66 11.90 -9.15
C ASP A 76 -25.68 13.09 -9.10
N VAL A 77 -24.70 13.05 -8.16
CA VAL A 77 -23.63 14.03 -8.02
C VAL A 77 -22.27 13.33 -8.16
N ASP A 78 -21.44 13.83 -9.08
CA ASP A 78 -20.07 13.36 -9.20
C ASP A 78 -19.24 13.89 -8.03
N VAL A 79 -18.51 12.98 -7.39
CA VAL A 79 -17.55 13.26 -6.32
C VAL A 79 -16.19 12.69 -6.74
N ASP A 80 -15.20 13.55 -6.86
CA ASP A 80 -13.83 13.16 -7.16
C ASP A 80 -12.98 13.22 -5.89
N ALA A 81 -12.15 12.21 -5.67
CA ALA A 81 -11.25 12.10 -4.55
C ALA A 81 -9.84 11.79 -5.03
N THR A 82 -8.88 12.64 -4.69
CA THR A 82 -7.47 12.41 -4.98
C THR A 82 -6.65 12.30 -3.71
N GLY A 83 -5.61 11.48 -3.76
CA GLY A 83 -4.66 11.30 -2.66
C GLY A 83 -3.23 11.36 -3.17
N PHE A 84 -2.38 12.03 -2.41
CA PHE A 84 -0.94 12.12 -2.69
C PHE A 84 -0.14 11.80 -1.43
N ASP A 85 0.87 10.92 -1.56
CA ASP A 85 1.82 10.62 -0.51
C ASP A 85 3.25 10.77 -1.01
N VAL A 86 4.12 11.30 -0.17
CA VAL A 86 5.55 11.32 -0.43
C VAL A 86 6.33 11.19 0.87
N GLY A 87 7.40 10.43 0.86
CA GLY A 87 8.19 10.25 2.06
C GLY A 87 9.42 9.37 1.87
N PHE A 88 9.91 8.89 2.97
CA PHE A 88 11.05 7.97 3.02
C PHE A 88 10.74 6.77 3.90
N GLY A 89 11.49 5.71 3.69
CA GLY A 89 11.38 4.50 4.48
C GLY A 89 12.71 3.81 4.68
N TYR A 90 12.69 2.87 5.60
CA TYR A 90 13.81 1.99 5.89
C TYR A 90 13.33 0.54 5.92
N ALA A 91 14.07 -0.33 5.23
CA ALA A 91 13.86 -1.77 5.23
C ALA A 91 14.89 -2.43 6.14
N PHE A 92 14.43 -3.18 7.12
CA PHE A 92 15.27 -3.97 8.01
C PHE A 92 15.22 -5.44 7.58
N PRO A 93 16.28 -5.99 6.96
CA PRO A 93 16.30 -7.39 6.55
C PRO A 93 16.21 -8.32 7.77
N LEU A 94 15.17 -9.13 7.82
CA LEU A 94 14.99 -10.17 8.84
C LEU A 94 15.61 -11.50 8.38
N THR A 95 15.50 -11.77 7.07
CA THR A 95 16.12 -12.92 6.39
C THR A 95 16.51 -12.50 4.97
N ASP A 96 17.13 -13.39 4.20
CA ASP A 96 17.46 -13.14 2.79
C ASP A 96 16.22 -12.87 1.90
N THR A 97 15.01 -13.17 2.37
CA THR A 97 13.77 -13.10 1.60
C THR A 97 12.65 -12.33 2.29
N MET A 98 12.89 -11.82 3.50
CA MET A 98 11.86 -11.14 4.29
C MET A 98 12.43 -9.92 5.00
N ASP A 99 11.73 -8.81 4.86
CA ASP A 99 12.05 -7.51 5.47
C ASP A 99 10.90 -7.03 6.36
N LEU A 100 11.27 -6.43 7.50
CA LEU A 100 10.44 -5.48 8.21
C LEU A 100 10.73 -4.09 7.63
N TYR A 101 9.71 -3.30 7.31
CA TYR A 101 9.94 -1.93 6.84
C TYR A 101 9.09 -0.93 7.61
N GLY A 102 9.62 0.29 7.70
CA GLY A 102 8.88 1.45 8.20
C GLY A 102 8.90 2.57 7.15
N LYS A 103 7.81 3.34 7.08
CA LYS A 103 7.69 4.54 6.24
C LYS A 103 7.20 5.70 7.08
N LEU A 104 7.68 6.90 6.75
CA LEU A 104 7.18 8.18 7.25
C LEU A 104 7.08 9.14 6.06
N GLY A 105 5.95 9.84 5.94
CA GLY A 105 5.73 10.77 4.86
C GLY A 105 4.69 11.82 5.15
N TYR A 106 4.60 12.75 4.21
CA TYR A 106 3.53 13.72 4.04
C TYR A 106 2.44 13.08 3.21
N THR A 107 1.20 13.35 3.58
CA THR A 107 0.00 12.93 2.85
C THR A 107 -0.93 14.12 2.64
N GLU A 108 -1.63 14.13 1.54
CA GLU A 108 -2.62 15.13 1.17
C GLU A 108 -3.80 14.43 0.50
N VAL A 109 -5.00 14.81 0.89
CA VAL A 109 -6.26 14.32 0.31
C VAL A 109 -7.06 15.53 -0.16
N GLU A 110 -7.60 15.44 -1.36
CA GLU A 110 -8.45 16.46 -1.96
C GLU A 110 -9.77 15.82 -2.38
N ILE A 111 -10.89 16.45 -2.04
CA ILE A 111 -12.23 16.03 -2.44
C ILE A 111 -12.88 17.19 -3.20
N GLU A 112 -13.36 16.91 -4.42
CA GLU A 112 -14.06 17.87 -5.26
C GLU A 112 -15.53 17.48 -5.42
N VAL A 113 -16.43 18.41 -5.12
CA VAL A 113 -17.88 18.29 -5.26
C VAL A 113 -18.46 19.60 -5.79
N PHE A 114 -19.20 19.59 -6.92
CA PHE A 114 -19.80 20.78 -7.52
C PHE A 114 -18.85 21.95 -7.78
N ASP A 115 -17.64 21.72 -8.28
CA ASP A 115 -16.58 22.72 -8.47
C ASP A 115 -16.06 23.36 -7.15
N GLU A 116 -16.43 22.82 -5.99
CA GLU A 116 -15.84 23.19 -4.70
C GLU A 116 -14.85 22.11 -4.27
N THR A 117 -13.62 22.52 -3.99
CA THR A 117 -12.53 21.65 -3.57
C THR A 117 -12.25 21.84 -2.08
N VAL A 118 -12.12 20.75 -1.37
CA VAL A 118 -11.67 20.70 0.02
C VAL A 118 -10.42 19.84 0.07
N ASP A 119 -9.33 20.40 0.57
CA ASP A 119 -8.06 19.72 0.78
C ASP A 119 -7.74 19.58 2.27
N ASP A 120 -7.11 18.49 2.65
CA ASP A 120 -6.58 18.24 3.98
C ASP A 120 -5.24 17.53 3.89
N ASP A 121 -4.30 17.96 4.71
CA ASP A 121 -2.95 17.42 4.71
C ASP A 121 -2.48 16.96 6.09
N GLY A 122 -1.49 16.10 6.08
CA GLY A 122 -1.00 15.54 7.33
C GLY A 122 0.24 14.69 7.17
N TYR A 123 0.39 13.73 8.05
CA TYR A 123 1.48 12.77 7.98
C TYR A 123 0.97 11.33 7.98
N ALA A 124 1.75 10.47 7.31
CA ALA A 124 1.49 9.04 7.23
C ALA A 124 2.65 8.25 7.84
N LEU A 125 2.31 7.22 8.62
CA LEU A 125 3.23 6.25 9.16
C LEU A 125 2.83 4.85 8.70
N SER A 126 3.81 4.02 8.33
CA SER A 126 3.54 2.61 8.03
C SER A 126 4.59 1.72 8.68
N LEU A 127 4.14 0.58 9.16
CA LEU A 127 5.01 -0.50 9.61
C LEU A 127 4.52 -1.80 9.00
N GLY A 128 5.37 -2.51 8.27
CA GLY A 128 4.95 -3.69 7.54
C GLY A 128 6.04 -4.72 7.32
N LEU A 129 5.62 -5.86 6.84
CA LEU A 129 6.45 -6.98 6.42
C LEU A 129 6.28 -7.21 4.93
N ARG A 130 7.38 -7.45 4.23
CA ARG A 130 7.41 -7.95 2.85
C ARG A 130 8.21 -9.24 2.82
N ALA A 131 7.69 -10.25 2.15
CA ALA A 131 8.35 -11.54 2.06
C ALA A 131 8.19 -12.16 0.67
N LYS A 132 9.28 -12.52 0.02
CA LYS A 132 9.27 -13.42 -1.14
C LYS A 132 9.18 -14.86 -0.62
N VAL A 133 7.95 -15.37 -0.57
CA VAL A 133 7.67 -16.74 -0.09
C VAL A 133 7.97 -17.81 -1.13
N MET A 134 8.07 -17.41 -2.40
CA MET A 134 8.58 -18.16 -3.54
C MET A 134 9.32 -17.19 -4.48
N GLU A 135 10.09 -17.69 -5.44
CA GLU A 135 10.73 -16.84 -6.46
C GLU A 135 9.70 -15.94 -7.18
N GLN A 136 8.49 -16.47 -7.42
CA GLN A 136 7.43 -15.79 -8.14
C GLN A 136 6.38 -15.14 -7.23
N LEU A 137 6.39 -15.36 -5.91
CA LEU A 137 5.34 -14.86 -5.03
C LEU A 137 5.90 -14.01 -3.90
N GLU A 138 5.51 -12.76 -3.87
CA GLU A 138 5.74 -11.83 -2.77
C GLU A 138 4.42 -11.60 -2.02
N LEU A 139 4.49 -11.64 -0.68
CA LEU A 139 3.40 -11.25 0.21
C LEU A 139 3.81 -10.01 0.99
N GLN A 140 2.86 -9.13 1.24
CA GLN A 140 3.05 -7.93 2.05
C GLN A 140 1.88 -7.76 3.01
N GLY A 141 2.19 -7.33 4.23
CA GLY A 141 1.21 -6.88 5.20
C GLY A 141 1.74 -5.66 5.94
N ALA A 142 0.90 -4.65 6.15
CA ALA A 142 1.28 -3.42 6.83
C ALA A 142 0.14 -2.85 7.67
N VAL A 143 0.49 -2.17 8.75
CA VAL A 143 -0.40 -1.24 9.44
C VAL A 143 0.00 0.15 9.01
N ASN A 144 -0.96 0.90 8.49
CA ASN A 144 -0.80 2.28 8.07
C ASN A 144 -1.60 3.17 9.03
N TYR A 145 -1.00 4.25 9.45
CA TYR A 145 -1.62 5.29 10.27
C TYR A 145 -1.47 6.61 9.53
N VAL A 146 -2.57 7.33 9.40
CA VAL A 146 -2.63 8.66 8.81
C VAL A 146 -3.22 9.59 9.86
N ASP A 147 -2.68 10.79 9.98
CA ASP A 147 -3.20 11.86 10.82
C ASP A 147 -3.29 13.13 9.96
N LEU A 148 -4.51 13.50 9.62
CA LEU A 148 -4.86 14.69 8.83
C LEU A 148 -5.20 15.85 9.77
N SER A 149 -4.85 17.05 9.37
CA SER A 149 -4.92 18.24 10.24
C SER A 149 -6.35 18.60 10.65
N ASP A 150 -7.32 18.43 9.76
CA ASP A 150 -8.71 18.82 9.96
C ASP A 150 -9.66 17.61 10.09
N SER A 151 -9.34 16.46 9.46
CA SER A 151 -10.20 15.26 9.41
C SER A 151 -9.89 14.23 10.51
N GLY A 152 -8.74 14.36 11.21
CA GLY A 152 -8.35 13.44 12.28
C GLY A 152 -7.51 12.26 11.78
N ASP A 153 -7.51 11.17 12.56
CA ASP A 153 -6.61 10.04 12.31
C ASP A 153 -7.36 8.76 11.93
N ASP A 154 -6.73 7.96 11.08
CA ASP A 154 -7.21 6.63 10.68
C ASP A 154 -6.09 5.60 10.71
N THR A 155 -6.47 4.33 10.93
CA THR A 155 -5.57 3.19 10.95
C THR A 155 -6.08 2.06 10.07
N THR A 156 -5.33 1.73 9.03
CA THR A 156 -5.68 0.73 8.02
C THR A 156 -4.72 -0.45 8.05
N LEU A 157 -5.25 -1.68 7.93
CA LEU A 157 -4.47 -2.87 7.65
C LEU A 157 -4.38 -3.08 6.13
N GLY A 158 -3.19 -2.91 5.57
CA GLY A 158 -2.92 -3.20 4.16
C GLY A 158 -2.39 -4.62 3.96
N LEU A 159 -2.90 -5.33 2.96
CA LEU A 159 -2.44 -6.65 2.54
C LEU A 159 -2.22 -6.65 1.03
N ALA A 160 -1.16 -7.32 0.55
CA ALA A 160 -0.95 -7.51 -0.88
C ALA A 160 -0.27 -8.84 -1.18
N ALA A 161 -0.59 -9.40 -2.35
CA ALA A 161 0.09 -10.55 -2.93
C ALA A 161 0.46 -10.23 -4.39
N ARG A 162 1.73 -10.46 -4.75
CA ARG A 162 2.27 -10.14 -6.08
C ARG A 162 2.88 -11.38 -6.71
N TRP A 163 2.45 -11.67 -7.94
CA TRP A 163 2.97 -12.77 -8.73
C TRP A 163 3.91 -12.25 -9.82
N TYR A 164 5.17 -12.61 -9.74
CA TYR A 164 6.22 -12.27 -10.71
C TYR A 164 6.20 -13.28 -11.86
N PHE A 165 5.71 -12.86 -13.02
CA PHE A 165 5.76 -13.67 -14.25
C PHE A 165 7.07 -13.47 -15.04
N LEU A 166 7.80 -12.37 -14.76
CA LEU A 166 9.19 -12.13 -15.12
C LEU A 166 9.93 -11.59 -13.89
N PRO A 167 11.26 -11.69 -13.84
CA PRO A 167 12.03 -11.26 -12.67
C PRO A 167 11.77 -9.81 -12.22
N GLN A 168 11.38 -8.94 -13.15
CA GLN A 168 11.14 -7.52 -12.93
C GLN A 168 9.66 -7.11 -13.02
N PHE A 169 8.75 -8.02 -13.43
CA PHE A 169 7.35 -7.68 -13.65
C PHE A 169 6.43 -8.58 -12.83
N ALA A 170 5.56 -7.96 -12.07
CA ALA A 170 4.54 -8.65 -11.28
C ALA A 170 3.15 -8.11 -11.56
N LEU A 171 2.14 -8.98 -11.36
CA LEU A 171 0.76 -8.60 -11.18
C LEU A 171 0.40 -8.81 -9.71
N GLY A 172 -0.37 -7.90 -9.15
CA GLY A 172 -0.76 -7.90 -7.73
C GLY A 172 -2.26 -7.85 -7.52
N ILE A 173 -2.64 -8.33 -6.36
CA ILE A 173 -3.92 -8.04 -5.72
C ILE A 173 -3.62 -7.42 -4.37
N GLU A 174 -4.42 -6.45 -3.97
CA GLU A 174 -4.24 -5.75 -2.71
C GLU A 174 -5.58 -5.43 -2.05
N GLY A 175 -5.55 -5.19 -0.75
CA GLY A 175 -6.69 -4.75 0.03
C GLY A 175 -6.25 -3.92 1.22
N GLY A 176 -7.03 -2.89 1.52
CA GLY A 176 -6.94 -2.05 2.71
C GLY A 176 -8.19 -2.26 3.56
N PHE A 177 -8.03 -2.37 4.86
CA PHE A 177 -9.12 -2.62 5.80
C PHE A 177 -9.01 -1.64 6.96
N GLY A 178 -9.87 -0.65 6.97
CA GLY A 178 -10.01 0.38 8.01
C GLY A 178 -11.27 0.18 8.84
N ASP A 179 -11.50 1.11 9.74
CA ASP A 179 -12.73 1.12 10.54
C ASP A 179 -13.91 1.71 9.75
N ASP A 180 -13.67 2.67 8.85
CA ASP A 180 -14.69 3.42 8.11
C ASP A 180 -14.70 3.09 6.60
N ALA A 181 -13.64 2.46 6.06
CA ALA A 181 -13.55 2.12 4.65
C ALA A 181 -12.72 0.85 4.39
N ASN A 182 -13.08 0.13 3.32
CA ASN A 182 -12.32 -1.00 2.82
C ASN A 182 -11.97 -0.78 1.36
N SER A 183 -10.76 -1.12 0.95
CA SER A 183 -10.32 -0.99 -0.44
C SER A 183 -9.82 -2.32 -1.00
N TYR A 184 -9.99 -2.49 -2.31
CA TYR A 184 -9.54 -3.67 -3.05
C TYR A 184 -8.96 -3.24 -4.38
N GLY A 185 -7.85 -3.84 -4.79
CA GLY A 185 -7.19 -3.43 -6.02
C GLY A 185 -6.50 -4.56 -6.76
N VAL A 186 -6.22 -4.27 -8.02
CA VAL A 186 -5.32 -5.06 -8.87
C VAL A 186 -4.23 -4.15 -9.40
N SER A 187 -2.99 -4.63 -9.42
CA SER A 187 -1.85 -3.80 -9.80
C SER A 187 -0.89 -4.51 -10.73
N ALA A 188 -0.08 -3.71 -11.43
CA ALA A 188 1.07 -4.15 -12.19
C ALA A 188 2.30 -3.39 -11.68
N ARG A 189 3.36 -4.14 -11.36
CA ARG A 189 4.62 -3.61 -10.85
C ARG A 189 5.77 -3.90 -11.80
N TRP A 190 6.61 -2.90 -11.98
CA TRP A 190 7.92 -3.03 -12.59
C TRP A 190 9.02 -2.68 -11.59
N GLU A 191 9.89 -3.66 -11.30
CA GLU A 191 11.09 -3.46 -10.49
C GLU A 191 12.28 -3.11 -11.37
N PHE A 192 13.07 -2.11 -10.95
CA PHE A 192 14.28 -1.67 -11.62
C PHE A 192 15.46 -1.63 -10.64
N GLY A 193 16.70 -1.55 -11.16
CA GLY A 193 17.91 -1.46 -10.31
C GLY A 193 18.46 -2.81 -9.83
N ARG A 194 17.80 -3.93 -10.11
CA ARG A 194 18.41 -5.25 -9.93
C ARG A 194 19.34 -5.56 -11.12
N GLN A 195 20.58 -5.83 -10.84
CA GLN A 195 21.58 -6.39 -11.77
C GLN A 195 21.95 -7.80 -11.34
#